data_a81335c6e32f62c3db12462396a692db
#
_entry.id   a81335c6e32f62c3db12462396a692db
#
_cell.length_a   1.000
_cell.length_b   1.000
_cell.length_c   1.000
_cell.angle_alpha   90.00
_cell.angle_beta   90.00
_cell.angle_gamma   90.00
#
_symmetry.space_group_name_H-M   'P 1'
#
loop_
_entity.id
_entity.type
_entity.pdbx_description
1 polymer ?
#
loop_
_entity_poly.entity_id
_entity_poly.type
_entity_poly.pdbx_seq_one_letter_code
_entity_poly.pdbx_strand_id
1 'polypeptide(L)'
;MCEKKSVLVALGTFDGFHLGHKKVLLSDTTEYDEKIVLMFSEHPQKTLSGIIPAELITPSKRNELLKSWGYTSEFLDFSEISNLSPEEFVDEILVGKFNATALCCGFNYRFGKSAKGDVSLLKQLCAEREIKLTVCDEVDFGGIPISSTRIRECIKNGDIRTANEMLGRYFSYDFAVVHGDARGRTLGSPTINQFFSENFAVAEYGVYASFTVINGKRYISVTNIGVRPTIEGASEKRSETNIVGFDGDLYGQNIEVFLIEKLRGEMAFKSLDELSARISADREKATEIIKKEFQNEF
;
A
#
# COMPACT_ATOMS: atom_id res chain seq x y z
N MET A 1 -4.12 -28.06 -32.92
CA MET A 1 -3.81 -28.19 -31.49
C MET A 1 -3.96 -26.81 -30.91
N CYS A 2 -4.81 -26.62 -29.92
CA CYS A 2 -4.89 -25.33 -29.24
C CYS A 2 -3.59 -25.17 -28.45
N GLU A 3 -2.78 -24.15 -28.73
CA GLU A 3 -1.58 -23.89 -27.96
C GLU A 3 -2.01 -23.66 -26.51
N LYS A 4 -1.38 -24.37 -25.58
CA LYS A 4 -1.66 -24.23 -24.15
C LYS A 4 -1.16 -22.84 -23.74
N LYS A 5 -2.06 -22.00 -23.21
CA LYS A 5 -1.68 -20.68 -22.70
C LYS A 5 -0.53 -20.79 -21.69
N SER A 6 0.41 -19.87 -21.78
CA SER A 6 1.49 -19.71 -20.81
C SER A 6 1.02 -18.80 -19.66
N VAL A 7 1.02 -19.31 -18.44
CA VAL A 7 0.50 -18.61 -17.25
C VAL A 7 1.59 -18.55 -16.19
N LEU A 8 1.97 -17.30 -15.80
CA LEU A 8 2.84 -17.06 -14.66
C LEU A 8 1.99 -16.72 -13.43
N VAL A 9 2.18 -17.47 -12.34
CA VAL A 9 1.53 -17.19 -11.05
C VAL A 9 2.55 -16.74 -10.02
N ALA A 10 2.34 -15.54 -9.49
CA ALA A 10 3.15 -15.00 -8.40
C ALA A 10 2.55 -15.37 -7.04
N LEU A 11 3.38 -15.94 -6.18
CA LEU A 11 3.00 -16.50 -4.87
C LEU A 11 3.54 -15.65 -3.73
N GLY A 12 2.65 -15.20 -2.84
CA GLY A 12 2.98 -14.38 -1.68
C GLY A 12 1.72 -13.74 -1.07
N THR A 13 1.86 -13.07 0.06
CA THR A 13 0.78 -12.27 0.64
C THR A 13 0.65 -10.91 -0.03
N PHE A 14 1.72 -10.43 -0.66
CA PHE A 14 1.82 -9.17 -1.40
C PHE A 14 1.22 -7.95 -0.69
N ASP A 15 1.34 -7.96 0.63
CA ASP A 15 0.82 -6.91 1.47
C ASP A 15 1.68 -5.64 1.34
N GLY A 16 1.08 -4.60 0.78
CA GLY A 16 1.69 -3.30 0.57
C GLY A 16 2.62 -3.18 -0.64
N PHE A 17 2.87 -4.24 -1.42
CA PHE A 17 3.71 -4.20 -2.65
C PHE A 17 5.02 -3.41 -2.49
N HIS A 18 5.78 -3.73 -1.43
CA HIS A 18 7.09 -3.14 -1.17
C HIS A 18 8.17 -3.67 -2.15
N LEU A 19 9.40 -3.14 -2.06
CA LEU A 19 10.49 -3.49 -2.98
C LEU A 19 10.76 -5.00 -3.07
N GLY A 20 10.64 -5.75 -1.97
CA GLY A 20 10.74 -7.21 -2.00
C GLY A 20 9.65 -7.87 -2.85
N HIS A 21 8.41 -7.42 -2.73
CA HIS A 21 7.31 -7.90 -3.57
C HIS A 21 7.50 -7.50 -5.04
N LYS A 22 7.92 -6.26 -5.29
CA LYS A 22 8.23 -5.77 -6.65
C LYS A 22 9.33 -6.62 -7.31
N LYS A 23 10.37 -6.99 -6.55
CA LYS A 23 11.43 -7.89 -7.05
C LYS A 23 10.86 -9.23 -7.49
N VAL A 24 9.96 -9.84 -6.72
CA VAL A 24 9.29 -11.11 -7.09
C VAL A 24 8.47 -10.94 -8.37
N LEU A 25 7.62 -9.92 -8.45
CA LEU A 25 6.74 -9.71 -9.59
C LEU A 25 7.47 -9.37 -10.88
N LEU A 26 8.66 -8.75 -10.80
CA LEU A 26 9.45 -8.36 -11.96
C LEU A 26 10.67 -9.29 -12.20
N SER A 27 10.78 -10.41 -11.48
CA SER A 27 11.93 -11.31 -11.57
C SER A 27 11.98 -12.12 -12.84
N ASP A 28 10.83 -12.46 -13.41
CA ASP A 28 10.73 -13.21 -14.65
C ASP A 28 10.34 -12.26 -15.79
N THR A 29 11.27 -12.05 -16.71
CA THR A 29 11.09 -11.17 -17.88
C THR A 29 10.53 -11.89 -19.10
N THR A 30 10.25 -13.19 -19.00
CA THR A 30 9.60 -13.96 -20.07
C THR A 30 8.21 -13.39 -20.35
N GLU A 31 7.82 -13.34 -21.63
CA GLU A 31 6.45 -13.01 -21.99
C GLU A 31 5.54 -14.20 -21.72
N TYR A 32 4.42 -13.92 -21.05
CA TYR A 32 3.37 -14.88 -20.74
C TYR A 32 2.04 -14.34 -21.25
N ASP A 33 1.14 -15.22 -21.66
CA ASP A 33 -0.21 -14.85 -22.08
C ASP A 33 -1.01 -14.28 -20.90
N GLU A 34 -0.74 -14.78 -19.69
CA GLU A 34 -1.36 -14.31 -18.44
C GLU A 34 -0.31 -14.22 -17.32
N LYS A 35 -0.37 -13.14 -16.53
CA LYS A 35 0.38 -12.98 -15.29
C LYS A 35 -0.57 -12.72 -14.15
N ILE A 36 -0.59 -13.60 -13.16
CA ILE A 36 -1.55 -13.61 -12.06
C ILE A 36 -0.80 -13.42 -10.75
N VAL A 37 -1.26 -12.49 -9.91
CA VAL A 37 -0.87 -12.43 -8.50
C VAL A 37 -1.94 -13.15 -7.70
N LEU A 38 -1.55 -14.23 -7.04
CA LEU A 38 -2.45 -14.96 -6.16
C LEU A 38 -2.51 -14.28 -4.79
N MET A 39 -3.67 -13.80 -4.44
CA MET A 39 -3.94 -13.07 -3.21
C MET A 39 -5.00 -13.78 -2.36
N PHE A 40 -5.18 -13.33 -1.14
CA PHE A 40 -6.24 -13.82 -0.26
C PHE A 40 -7.35 -12.77 -0.13
N SER A 41 -8.61 -13.21 -0.14
CA SER A 41 -9.78 -12.35 0.11
C SER A 41 -9.73 -11.69 1.50
N GLU A 42 -9.19 -12.44 2.48
CA GLU A 42 -8.87 -11.95 3.81
C GLU A 42 -7.42 -12.31 4.16
N HIS A 43 -6.77 -11.43 4.93
CA HIS A 43 -5.36 -11.68 5.33
C HIS A 43 -5.26 -12.99 6.13
N PRO A 44 -4.34 -13.92 5.78
CA PRO A 44 -4.23 -15.23 6.43
C PRO A 44 -4.10 -15.17 7.96
N GLN A 45 -3.47 -14.12 8.51
CA GLN A 45 -3.36 -13.92 9.95
C GLN A 45 -4.71 -13.77 10.65
N LYS A 46 -5.77 -13.30 9.97
CA LYS A 46 -7.12 -13.26 10.54
C LYS A 46 -7.56 -14.67 10.97
N THR A 47 -7.41 -15.63 10.09
CA THR A 47 -7.77 -17.04 10.35
C THR A 47 -6.82 -17.70 11.33
N LEU A 48 -5.51 -17.38 11.27
CA LEU A 48 -4.47 -18.03 12.08
C LEU A 48 -4.37 -17.49 13.52
N SER A 49 -4.57 -16.19 13.73
CA SER A 49 -4.35 -15.53 15.03
C SER A 49 -5.45 -14.57 15.44
N GLY A 50 -6.49 -14.38 14.63
CA GLY A 50 -7.53 -13.39 14.86
C GLY A 50 -7.09 -11.94 14.65
N ILE A 51 -5.83 -11.70 14.26
CA ILE A 51 -5.26 -10.36 14.06
C ILE A 51 -5.36 -9.99 12.58
N ILE A 52 -5.95 -8.85 12.28
CA ILE A 52 -5.97 -8.28 10.92
C ILE A 52 -4.91 -7.18 10.88
N PRO A 53 -3.79 -7.37 10.15
CA PRO A 53 -2.82 -6.31 9.98
C PRO A 53 -3.42 -5.14 9.21
N ALA A 54 -3.07 -3.92 9.59
CA ALA A 54 -3.54 -2.73 8.88
C ALA A 54 -3.04 -2.73 7.41
N GLU A 55 -3.91 -2.42 6.47
CA GLU A 55 -3.61 -2.39 5.04
C GLU A 55 -2.63 -1.25 4.71
N LEU A 56 -1.60 -1.56 3.92
CA LEU A 56 -0.59 -0.59 3.47
C LEU A 56 -0.89 0.04 2.12
N ILE A 57 -1.98 -0.36 1.50
CA ILE A 57 -2.35 0.06 0.15
C ILE A 57 -3.87 -0.04 -0.01
N THR A 58 -4.47 0.94 -0.67
CA THR A 58 -5.89 0.88 -1.02
C THR A 58 -6.14 -0.08 -2.19
N PRO A 59 -7.36 -0.64 -2.32
CA PRO A 59 -7.68 -1.54 -3.43
C PRO A 59 -7.48 -0.91 -4.81
N SER A 60 -7.81 0.38 -4.98
CA SER A 60 -7.60 1.10 -6.23
C SER A 60 -6.12 1.20 -6.58
N LYS A 61 -5.29 1.61 -5.63
CA LYS A 61 -3.84 1.73 -5.83
C LYS A 61 -3.17 0.38 -6.08
N ARG A 62 -3.63 -0.66 -5.41
CA ARG A 62 -3.19 -2.04 -5.68
C ARG A 62 -3.44 -2.43 -7.13
N ASN A 63 -4.66 -2.21 -7.62
CA ASN A 63 -5.02 -2.55 -8.98
C ASN A 63 -4.24 -1.74 -10.02
N GLU A 64 -4.00 -0.44 -9.75
CA GLU A 64 -3.15 0.41 -10.59
C GLU A 64 -1.72 -0.15 -10.72
N LEU A 65 -1.10 -0.50 -9.58
CA LEU A 65 0.26 -1.06 -9.57
C LEU A 65 0.32 -2.39 -10.31
N LEU A 66 -0.59 -3.32 -10.04
CA LEU A 66 -0.62 -4.61 -10.71
C LEU A 66 -0.77 -4.45 -12.23
N LYS A 67 -1.70 -3.59 -12.65
CA LYS A 67 -1.89 -3.29 -14.07
C LYS A 67 -0.62 -2.70 -14.71
N SER A 68 0.08 -1.80 -14.00
CA SER A 68 1.33 -1.20 -14.50
C SER A 68 2.46 -2.22 -14.66
N TRP A 69 2.42 -3.33 -13.92
CA TRP A 69 3.38 -4.45 -14.01
C TRP A 69 2.88 -5.59 -14.91
N GLY A 70 1.71 -5.42 -15.54
CA GLY A 70 1.13 -6.41 -16.45
C GLY A 70 0.50 -7.61 -15.74
N TYR A 71 0.13 -7.48 -14.46
CA TYR A 71 -0.51 -8.52 -13.66
C TYR A 71 -2.00 -8.26 -13.46
N THR A 72 -2.75 -9.36 -13.30
CA THR A 72 -4.10 -9.39 -12.73
C THR A 72 -4.05 -10.02 -11.33
N SER A 73 -5.03 -9.69 -10.48
CA SER A 73 -5.16 -10.32 -9.16
C SER A 73 -6.25 -11.37 -9.18
N GLU A 74 -5.95 -12.54 -8.62
CA GLU A 74 -6.93 -13.59 -8.32
C GLU A 74 -6.98 -13.81 -6.82
N PHE A 75 -8.20 -13.94 -6.29
CA PHE A 75 -8.42 -14.06 -4.86
C PHE A 75 -8.85 -15.48 -4.50
N LEU A 76 -8.20 -16.03 -3.48
CA LEU A 76 -8.58 -17.27 -2.85
C LEU A 76 -9.10 -17.01 -1.44
N ASP A 77 -10.07 -17.80 -1.03
CA ASP A 77 -10.42 -17.87 0.38
C ASP A 77 -9.39 -18.76 1.09
N PHE A 78 -8.70 -18.16 2.08
CA PHE A 78 -7.70 -18.91 2.84
C PHE A 78 -8.31 -20.10 3.58
N SER A 79 -9.56 -20.04 4.00
CA SER A 79 -10.25 -21.12 4.69
C SER A 79 -10.40 -22.36 3.80
N GLU A 80 -10.61 -22.17 2.49
CA GLU A 80 -10.77 -23.28 1.53
C GLU A 80 -9.46 -24.01 1.27
N ILE A 81 -8.32 -23.31 1.28
CA ILE A 81 -7.01 -23.89 0.93
C ILE A 81 -6.13 -24.23 2.14
N SER A 82 -6.49 -23.74 3.33
CA SER A 82 -5.66 -23.89 4.56
C SER A 82 -5.44 -25.35 4.99
N ASN A 83 -6.31 -26.26 4.56
CA ASN A 83 -6.24 -27.68 4.86
C ASN A 83 -5.57 -28.51 3.78
N LEU A 84 -5.29 -27.96 2.60
CA LEU A 84 -4.63 -28.67 1.51
C LEU A 84 -3.16 -28.99 1.88
N SER A 85 -2.72 -30.21 1.58
CA SER A 85 -1.30 -30.54 1.62
C SER A 85 -0.52 -29.67 0.62
N PRO A 86 0.80 -29.56 0.73
CA PRO A 86 1.60 -28.87 -0.28
C PRO A 86 1.37 -29.41 -1.69
N GLU A 87 1.27 -30.72 -1.85
CA GLU A 87 1.04 -31.40 -3.12
C GLU A 87 -0.35 -31.04 -3.68
N GLU A 88 -1.41 -31.17 -2.88
CA GLU A 88 -2.77 -30.81 -3.26
C GLU A 88 -2.87 -29.34 -3.66
N PHE A 89 -2.20 -28.42 -2.93
CA PHE A 89 -2.16 -27.01 -3.30
C PHE A 89 -1.55 -26.77 -4.68
N VAL A 90 -0.45 -27.45 -5.01
CA VAL A 90 0.15 -27.34 -6.34
C VAL A 90 -0.73 -27.96 -7.41
N ASP A 91 -1.27 -29.15 -7.16
CA ASP A 91 -2.03 -29.90 -8.17
C ASP A 91 -3.41 -29.30 -8.43
N GLU A 92 -4.16 -29.00 -7.38
CA GLU A 92 -5.54 -28.55 -7.51
C GLU A 92 -5.65 -27.05 -7.79
N ILE A 93 -4.81 -26.24 -7.12
CA ILE A 93 -4.89 -24.78 -7.22
C ILE A 93 -3.99 -24.27 -8.35
N LEU A 94 -2.68 -24.51 -8.29
CA LEU A 94 -1.76 -23.90 -9.24
C LEU A 94 -1.91 -24.50 -10.63
N VAL A 95 -1.97 -25.82 -10.74
CA VAL A 95 -2.11 -26.50 -12.03
C VAL A 95 -3.58 -26.60 -12.44
N GLY A 96 -4.44 -27.11 -11.55
CA GLY A 96 -5.83 -27.40 -11.87
C GLY A 96 -6.68 -26.17 -12.13
N LYS A 97 -6.61 -25.18 -11.22
CA LYS A 97 -7.43 -23.97 -11.34
C LYS A 97 -6.80 -22.91 -12.24
N PHE A 98 -5.49 -22.65 -12.09
CA PHE A 98 -4.82 -21.56 -12.80
C PHE A 98 -4.05 -21.99 -14.04
N ASN A 99 -3.90 -23.29 -14.30
CA ASN A 99 -3.09 -23.82 -15.41
C ASN A 99 -1.65 -23.24 -15.43
N ALA A 100 -1.06 -23.04 -14.25
CA ALA A 100 0.24 -22.42 -14.11
C ALA A 100 1.31 -23.19 -14.87
N THR A 101 2.06 -22.48 -15.73
CA THR A 101 3.23 -23.00 -16.45
C THR A 101 4.53 -22.46 -15.86
N ALA A 102 4.42 -21.36 -15.09
CA ALA A 102 5.51 -20.75 -14.37
C ALA A 102 5.04 -20.17 -13.03
N LEU A 103 5.95 -20.18 -12.05
CA LEU A 103 5.73 -19.61 -10.73
C LEU A 103 6.87 -18.67 -10.37
N CYS A 104 6.56 -17.62 -9.57
CA CYS A 104 7.57 -16.82 -8.90
C CYS A 104 7.20 -16.59 -7.44
N CYS A 105 8.19 -16.62 -6.55
CA CYS A 105 8.00 -16.40 -5.12
C CYS A 105 9.26 -15.85 -4.45
N GLY A 106 9.12 -15.36 -3.21
CA GLY A 106 10.25 -15.02 -2.37
C GLY A 106 10.94 -16.24 -1.76
N PHE A 107 12.19 -16.09 -1.34
CA PHE A 107 13.03 -17.14 -0.72
C PHE A 107 12.40 -17.81 0.52
N ASN A 108 11.53 -17.08 1.22
CA ASN A 108 10.90 -17.49 2.47
C ASN A 108 9.42 -17.94 2.29
N TYR A 109 9.01 -18.20 1.06
CA TYR A 109 7.62 -18.60 0.78
C TYR A 109 7.27 -19.91 1.49
N ARG A 110 6.08 -19.93 2.09
CA ARG A 110 5.50 -21.08 2.77
C ARG A 110 4.09 -21.31 2.29
N PHE A 111 3.68 -22.59 2.15
CA PHE A 111 2.38 -22.98 1.66
C PHE A 111 1.89 -24.33 2.21
N GLY A 112 0.66 -24.66 1.87
CA GLY A 112 0.04 -25.90 2.32
C GLY A 112 -0.29 -25.89 3.82
N LYS A 113 -0.93 -26.97 4.28
CA LYS A 113 -1.41 -27.12 5.65
C LYS A 113 -0.29 -26.91 6.68
N SER A 114 -0.55 -26.00 7.63
CA SER A 114 0.40 -25.63 8.68
C SER A 114 1.75 -25.13 8.15
N ALA A 115 1.77 -24.51 6.95
CA ALA A 115 2.98 -24.00 6.31
C ALA A 115 4.10 -25.06 6.16
N LYS A 116 3.75 -26.32 5.94
CA LYS A 116 4.68 -27.44 5.78
C LYS A 116 5.49 -27.37 4.48
N GLY A 117 4.90 -26.80 3.41
CA GLY A 117 5.59 -26.54 2.17
C GLY A 117 6.55 -25.37 2.31
N ASP A 118 7.76 -25.53 1.80
CA ASP A 118 8.78 -24.49 1.67
C ASP A 118 9.27 -24.41 0.22
N VAL A 119 10.19 -23.48 -0.04
CA VAL A 119 10.78 -23.28 -1.37
C VAL A 119 11.49 -24.54 -1.89
N SER A 120 12.09 -25.34 -1.02
CA SER A 120 12.77 -26.57 -1.44
C SER A 120 11.77 -27.62 -1.94
N LEU A 121 10.69 -27.81 -1.20
CA LEU A 121 9.60 -28.69 -1.65
C LEU A 121 8.92 -28.14 -2.91
N LEU A 122 8.70 -26.81 -2.99
CA LEU A 122 8.11 -26.20 -4.18
C LEU A 122 8.97 -26.44 -5.42
N LYS A 123 10.32 -26.35 -5.30
CA LYS A 123 11.25 -26.67 -6.40
C LYS A 123 11.10 -28.10 -6.89
N GLN A 124 11.01 -29.05 -5.95
CA GLN A 124 10.80 -30.46 -6.28
C GLN A 124 9.47 -30.67 -7.02
N LEU A 125 8.35 -30.16 -6.44
CA LEU A 125 7.02 -30.31 -7.02
C LEU A 125 6.89 -29.67 -8.41
N CYS A 126 7.54 -28.51 -8.60
CA CYS A 126 7.61 -27.85 -9.91
C CYS A 126 8.38 -28.69 -10.95
N ALA A 127 9.52 -29.24 -10.55
CA ALA A 127 10.34 -30.08 -11.44
C ALA A 127 9.58 -31.34 -11.92
N GLU A 128 8.85 -31.99 -11.02
CA GLU A 128 8.02 -33.16 -11.33
C GLU A 128 6.86 -32.85 -12.29
N ARG A 129 6.42 -31.59 -12.38
CA ARG A 129 5.28 -31.12 -13.18
C ARG A 129 5.67 -30.25 -14.36
N GLU A 130 6.98 -30.14 -14.65
CA GLU A 130 7.54 -29.31 -15.71
C GLU A 130 7.11 -27.81 -15.60
N ILE A 131 6.96 -27.29 -14.36
CA ILE A 131 6.63 -25.90 -14.08
C ILE A 131 7.95 -25.14 -13.87
N LYS A 132 8.12 -24.02 -14.57
CA LYS A 132 9.24 -23.12 -14.34
C LYS A 132 9.07 -22.42 -12.97
N LEU A 133 10.09 -22.42 -12.11
CA LEU A 133 10.06 -21.71 -10.84
C LEU A 133 11.19 -20.69 -10.75
N THR A 134 10.82 -19.44 -10.47
CA THR A 134 11.75 -18.34 -10.15
C THR A 134 11.63 -18.01 -8.65
N VAL A 135 12.74 -18.15 -7.94
CA VAL A 135 12.80 -17.80 -6.50
C VAL A 135 13.67 -16.56 -6.32
N CYS A 136 13.13 -15.56 -5.67
CA CYS A 136 13.82 -14.28 -5.45
C CYS A 136 14.46 -14.24 -4.07
N ASP A 137 15.70 -13.75 -4.03
CA ASP A 137 16.39 -13.46 -2.80
C ASP A 137 15.79 -12.27 -2.08
N GLU A 138 16.09 -12.17 -0.79
CA GLU A 138 15.73 -11.08 0.08
C GLU A 138 16.14 -9.72 -0.48
N VAL A 139 15.35 -8.71 -0.16
CA VAL A 139 15.68 -7.30 -0.36
C VAL A 139 15.78 -6.66 1.01
N ASP A 140 16.88 -6.01 1.29
CA ASP A 140 17.11 -5.29 2.52
C ASP A 140 17.10 -3.76 2.34
N PHE A 141 16.93 -3.07 3.46
CA PHE A 141 17.14 -1.64 3.58
C PHE A 141 17.91 -1.37 4.87
N GLY A 142 19.14 -0.83 4.72
CA GLY A 142 20.05 -0.62 5.82
C GLY A 142 20.55 -1.91 6.49
N GLY A 143 20.72 -3.00 5.70
CA GLY A 143 21.17 -4.31 6.21
C GLY A 143 20.10 -5.09 6.97
N ILE A 144 18.85 -4.66 6.93
CA ILE A 144 17.71 -5.33 7.58
C ILE A 144 16.65 -5.64 6.52
N PRO A 145 16.08 -6.85 6.51
CA PRO A 145 15.06 -7.24 5.55
C PRO A 145 13.88 -6.28 5.50
N ILE A 146 13.42 -5.98 4.29
CA ILE A 146 12.18 -5.24 4.07
C ILE A 146 11.00 -6.16 4.36
N SER A 147 10.06 -5.71 5.18
CA SER A 147 8.81 -6.41 5.45
C SER A 147 7.64 -5.46 5.67
N SER A 148 6.42 -5.94 5.40
CA SER A 148 5.19 -5.17 5.65
C SER A 148 5.07 -4.75 7.13
N THR A 149 5.51 -5.59 8.05
CA THR A 149 5.53 -5.27 9.49
C THR A 149 6.42 -4.07 9.79
N ARG A 150 7.64 -4.07 9.29
CA ARG A 150 8.59 -2.96 9.49
C ARG A 150 8.08 -1.65 8.86
N ILE A 151 7.45 -1.75 7.68
CA ILE A 151 6.83 -0.58 7.03
C ILE A 151 5.69 -0.03 7.87
N ARG A 152 4.82 -0.88 8.45
CA ARG A 152 3.76 -0.44 9.37
C ARG A 152 4.30 0.26 10.60
N GLU A 153 5.38 -0.23 11.16
CA GLU A 153 6.05 0.40 12.30
C GLU A 153 6.59 1.78 11.96
N CYS A 154 7.24 1.94 10.79
CA CYS A 154 7.69 3.25 10.32
C CYS A 154 6.52 4.23 10.13
N ILE A 155 5.43 3.81 9.49
CA ILE A 155 4.23 4.64 9.30
C ILE A 155 3.63 5.03 10.65
N LYS A 156 3.45 4.08 11.54
CA LYS A 156 2.90 4.30 12.89
C LYS A 156 3.74 5.27 13.73
N ASN A 157 5.05 5.31 13.51
CA ASN A 157 5.99 6.19 14.20
C ASN A 157 6.27 7.51 13.45
N GLY A 158 5.57 7.77 12.33
CA GLY A 158 5.73 8.97 11.53
C GLY A 158 6.99 9.02 10.67
N ASP A 159 7.77 7.93 10.63
CA ASP A 159 8.95 7.81 9.76
C ASP A 159 8.55 7.44 8.32
N ILE A 160 7.88 8.41 7.68
CA ILE A 160 7.34 8.22 6.34
C ILE A 160 8.45 8.11 5.28
N ARG A 161 9.59 8.77 5.46
CA ARG A 161 10.72 8.66 4.52
C ARG A 161 11.25 7.24 4.43
N THR A 162 11.55 6.62 5.55
CA THR A 162 12.00 5.21 5.60
C THR A 162 10.92 4.26 5.07
N ALA A 163 9.64 4.51 5.37
CA ALA A 163 8.55 3.73 4.80
C ALA A 163 8.50 3.83 3.27
N ASN A 164 8.64 5.04 2.71
CA ASN A 164 8.65 5.28 1.27
C ASN A 164 9.81 4.58 0.57
N GLU A 165 11.01 4.63 1.16
CA GLU A 165 12.19 3.95 0.62
C GLU A 165 12.00 2.42 0.59
N MET A 166 11.46 1.81 1.65
CA MET A 166 11.14 0.39 1.66
C MET A 166 10.00 0.00 0.71
N LEU A 167 9.01 0.87 0.54
CA LEU A 167 7.92 0.70 -0.42
C LEU A 167 8.41 0.85 -1.88
N GLY A 168 9.47 1.64 -2.11
CA GLY A 168 9.91 2.04 -3.46
C GLY A 168 8.90 2.95 -4.16
N ARG A 169 8.04 3.61 -3.39
CA ARG A 169 7.04 4.60 -3.78
C ARG A 169 6.62 5.42 -2.57
N TYR A 170 5.93 6.53 -2.80
CA TYR A 170 5.33 7.27 -1.70
C TYR A 170 4.14 6.51 -1.11
N PHE A 171 4.07 6.47 0.22
CA PHE A 171 2.89 5.98 0.93
C PHE A 171 1.72 6.92 0.66
N SER A 172 0.61 6.37 0.20
CA SER A 172 -0.55 7.14 -0.24
C SER A 172 -1.87 6.47 0.12
N TYR A 173 -2.93 7.26 0.09
CA TYR A 173 -4.31 6.81 0.22
C TYR A 173 -5.23 7.68 -0.67
N ASP A 174 -6.34 7.11 -1.11
CA ASP A 174 -7.26 7.71 -2.08
C ASP A 174 -8.72 7.57 -1.64
N PHE A 175 -9.00 7.99 -0.40
CA PHE A 175 -10.38 7.97 0.10
C PHE A 175 -11.22 9.11 -0.47
N ALA A 176 -12.56 8.95 -0.38
CA ALA A 176 -13.48 9.97 -0.84
C ALA A 176 -13.37 11.26 -0.01
N VAL A 177 -13.40 12.40 -0.69
CA VAL A 177 -13.47 13.71 -0.06
C VAL A 177 -14.86 13.95 0.52
N VAL A 178 -14.92 14.24 1.81
CA VAL A 178 -16.15 14.51 2.54
C VAL A 178 -16.22 15.94 3.08
N HIS A 179 -17.40 16.39 3.46
CA HIS A 179 -17.57 17.67 4.11
C HIS A 179 -16.94 17.69 5.50
N GLY A 180 -16.08 18.66 5.75
CA GLY A 180 -15.49 18.94 7.05
C GLY A 180 -16.18 20.12 7.76
N ASP A 181 -15.59 20.57 8.88
CA ASP A 181 -16.11 21.68 9.69
C ASP A 181 -15.92 23.06 9.01
N ALA A 182 -15.40 23.11 7.78
CA ALA A 182 -15.16 24.32 6.96
C ALA A 182 -14.30 25.42 7.62
N ARG A 183 -13.60 25.12 8.75
CA ARG A 183 -12.76 26.09 9.48
C ARG A 183 -11.58 26.61 8.64
N GLY A 184 -11.00 25.75 7.80
CA GLY A 184 -9.91 26.13 6.90
C GLY A 184 -10.33 27.20 5.87
N ARG A 185 -11.59 27.20 5.44
CA ARG A 185 -12.10 28.19 4.48
C ARG A 185 -12.12 29.60 5.06
N THR A 186 -12.46 29.77 6.35
CA THR A 186 -12.45 31.07 7.04
C THR A 186 -11.02 31.61 7.25
N LEU A 187 -10.01 30.74 7.25
CA LEU A 187 -8.59 31.09 7.39
C LEU A 187 -7.87 31.22 6.02
N GLY A 188 -8.61 31.25 4.89
CA GLY A 188 -8.01 31.33 3.56
C GLY A 188 -7.19 30.10 3.15
N SER A 189 -7.40 28.96 3.82
CA SER A 189 -6.67 27.72 3.59
C SER A 189 -7.67 26.56 3.50
N PRO A 190 -8.48 26.48 2.40
CA PRO A 190 -9.45 25.40 2.25
C PRO A 190 -8.76 24.04 2.25
N THR A 191 -9.38 23.07 2.93
CA THR A 191 -8.88 21.70 3.06
C THR A 191 -9.91 20.70 2.55
N ILE A 192 -9.42 19.61 1.95
CA ILE A 192 -10.23 18.41 1.76
C ILE A 192 -10.14 17.55 3.01
N ASN A 193 -11.22 16.85 3.34
CA ASN A 193 -11.30 15.93 4.47
C ASN A 193 -11.54 14.53 3.94
N GLN A 194 -10.78 13.54 4.46
CA GLN A 194 -10.91 12.14 4.10
C GLN A 194 -10.84 11.29 5.37
N PHE A 195 -11.75 10.33 5.52
CA PHE A 195 -11.73 9.38 6.64
C PHE A 195 -10.97 8.12 6.22
N PHE A 196 -10.13 7.63 7.10
CA PHE A 196 -9.44 6.35 6.90
C PHE A 196 -10.40 5.19 7.16
N SER A 197 -10.33 4.14 6.34
CA SER A 197 -11.00 2.90 6.65
C SER A 197 -10.42 2.28 7.93
N GLU A 198 -11.24 1.51 8.64
CA GLU A 198 -10.90 0.95 9.96
C GLU A 198 -9.57 0.19 9.95
N ASN A 199 -9.35 -0.59 8.90
CA ASN A 199 -8.19 -1.46 8.76
C ASN A 199 -7.02 -0.84 7.98
N PHE A 200 -7.04 0.46 7.66
CA PHE A 200 -5.95 1.10 6.93
C PHE A 200 -4.84 1.57 7.89
N ALA A 201 -3.58 1.43 7.46
CA ALA A 201 -2.43 1.92 8.21
C ALA A 201 -2.42 3.46 8.21
N VAL A 202 -2.62 4.05 9.39
CA VAL A 202 -2.64 5.50 9.58
C VAL A 202 -1.30 5.94 10.16
N ALA A 203 -0.71 6.98 9.54
CA ALA A 203 0.53 7.55 10.04
C ALA A 203 0.33 8.19 11.42
N GLU A 204 1.41 8.33 12.18
CA GLU A 204 1.41 9.03 13.47
C GLU A 204 0.72 10.39 13.35
N TYR A 205 -0.09 10.78 14.33
CA TYR A 205 -0.82 12.04 14.26
C TYR A 205 0.12 13.23 14.19
N GLY A 206 -0.23 14.19 13.35
CA GLY A 206 0.60 15.35 13.08
C GLY A 206 0.44 15.90 11.66
N VAL A 207 1.33 16.80 11.30
CA VAL A 207 1.33 17.52 10.02
C VAL A 207 2.45 17.01 9.14
N TYR A 208 2.13 16.79 7.86
CA TYR A 208 3.01 16.19 6.86
C TYR A 208 3.15 17.08 5.63
N ALA A 209 4.36 17.16 5.08
CA ALA A 209 4.56 17.54 3.69
C ALA A 209 3.98 16.42 2.81
N SER A 210 3.13 16.80 1.87
CA SER A 210 2.40 15.88 1.00
C SER A 210 2.20 16.49 -0.38
N PHE A 211 1.84 15.67 -1.35
CA PHE A 211 1.30 16.15 -2.61
C PHE A 211 0.02 15.39 -2.98
N THR A 212 -0.78 15.99 -3.82
CA THR A 212 -1.99 15.38 -4.38
C THR A 212 -1.92 15.36 -5.90
N VAL A 213 -2.60 14.42 -6.51
CA VAL A 213 -2.76 14.37 -7.97
C VAL A 213 -4.22 14.61 -8.32
N ILE A 214 -4.50 15.67 -9.08
CA ILE A 214 -5.85 16.05 -9.51
C ILE A 214 -5.82 16.22 -11.03
N ASN A 215 -6.63 15.45 -11.74
CA ASN A 215 -6.67 15.46 -13.21
C ASN A 215 -5.27 15.31 -13.86
N GLY A 216 -4.42 14.44 -13.29
CA GLY A 216 -3.07 14.17 -13.76
C GLY A 216 -2.03 15.24 -13.41
N LYS A 217 -2.42 16.35 -12.77
CA LYS A 217 -1.51 17.40 -12.31
C LYS A 217 -1.18 17.23 -10.83
N ARG A 218 0.10 17.38 -10.47
CA ARG A 218 0.56 17.36 -9.10
C ARG A 218 0.38 18.73 -8.45
N TYR A 219 -0.04 18.73 -7.18
CA TYR A 219 -0.18 19.91 -6.34
C TYR A 219 0.54 19.69 -5.02
N ILE A 220 1.34 20.65 -4.60
CA ILE A 220 1.93 20.68 -3.27
C ILE A 220 0.80 20.73 -2.23
N SER A 221 0.93 19.94 -1.18
CA SER A 221 -0.10 19.86 -0.14
C SER A 221 0.53 19.80 1.25
N VAL A 222 -0.26 20.18 2.24
CA VAL A 222 0.03 19.97 3.66
C VAL A 222 -1.12 19.18 4.26
N THR A 223 -0.80 18.04 4.83
CA THR A 223 -1.80 17.11 5.38
C THR A 223 -1.67 17.03 6.90
N ASN A 224 -2.74 17.34 7.61
CA ASN A 224 -2.89 17.04 9.03
C ASN A 224 -3.61 15.71 9.19
N ILE A 225 -3.00 14.77 9.91
CA ILE A 225 -3.60 13.47 10.28
C ILE A 225 -3.91 13.51 11.76
N GLY A 226 -5.13 13.18 12.13
CA GLY A 226 -5.58 13.21 13.51
C GLY A 226 -6.91 12.46 13.71
N VAL A 227 -7.54 12.69 14.85
CA VAL A 227 -8.84 12.12 15.20
C VAL A 227 -9.89 13.21 15.33
N ARG A 228 -11.10 12.89 14.90
CA ARG A 228 -12.28 13.70 15.21
C ARG A 228 -13.05 13.04 16.35
N PRO A 229 -13.25 13.70 17.50
CA PRO A 229 -14.18 13.22 18.51
C PRO A 229 -15.59 13.22 17.91
N THR A 230 -16.29 12.09 17.99
CA THR A 230 -17.71 12.02 17.62
C THR A 230 -18.59 12.21 18.87
N ILE A 231 -19.83 12.63 18.67
CA ILE A 231 -20.82 12.85 19.74
C ILE A 231 -21.11 11.53 20.50
N GLU A 232 -20.91 10.39 19.86
CA GLU A 232 -21.15 9.06 20.43
C GLU A 232 -19.92 8.43 21.11
N GLY A 233 -18.82 9.20 21.29
CA GLY A 233 -17.62 8.74 21.97
C GLY A 233 -16.68 7.88 21.11
N ALA A 234 -17.02 7.57 19.88
CA ALA A 234 -16.11 6.98 18.91
C ALA A 234 -15.16 8.08 18.36
N SER A 235 -13.95 7.71 18.01
CA SER A 235 -13.01 8.63 17.36
C SER A 235 -12.75 8.18 15.93
N GLU A 236 -13.06 9.03 14.96
CA GLU A 236 -12.78 8.73 13.55
C GLU A 236 -11.42 9.31 13.16
N LYS A 237 -10.56 8.44 12.62
CA LYS A 237 -9.27 8.85 12.07
C LYS A 237 -9.49 9.55 10.74
N ARG A 238 -8.94 10.74 10.59
CA ARG A 238 -9.10 11.54 9.36
C ARG A 238 -7.81 12.23 8.94
N SER A 239 -7.77 12.63 7.69
CA SER A 239 -6.83 13.61 7.18
C SER A 239 -7.54 14.87 6.75
N GLU A 240 -6.91 16.01 7.00
CA GLU A 240 -7.27 17.33 6.49
C GLU A 240 -6.12 17.83 5.63
N THR A 241 -6.32 17.90 4.31
CA THR A 241 -5.26 18.25 3.36
C THR A 241 -5.54 19.61 2.73
N ASN A 242 -4.65 20.57 2.98
CA ASN A 242 -4.60 21.83 2.26
C ASN A 242 -3.82 21.66 0.96
N ILE A 243 -4.46 21.95 -0.18
CA ILE A 243 -3.87 21.83 -1.52
C ILE A 243 -3.47 23.21 -1.98
N VAL A 244 -2.18 23.46 -2.09
CA VAL A 244 -1.63 24.80 -2.39
C VAL A 244 -1.92 25.19 -3.83
N GLY A 245 -2.56 26.36 -4.01
CA GLY A 245 -2.87 26.90 -5.35
C GLY A 245 -3.97 26.17 -6.12
N PHE A 246 -4.72 25.29 -5.45
CA PHE A 246 -5.90 24.67 -6.04
C PHE A 246 -7.17 25.40 -5.58
N ASP A 247 -8.02 25.71 -6.55
CA ASP A 247 -9.38 26.24 -6.32
C ASP A 247 -10.35 25.40 -7.15
N GLY A 248 -11.23 24.68 -6.48
CA GLY A 248 -12.18 23.79 -7.11
C GLY A 248 -12.95 22.94 -6.12
N ASP A 249 -13.98 22.27 -6.59
CA ASP A 249 -14.81 21.34 -5.81
C ASP A 249 -14.34 19.90 -6.05
N LEU A 250 -13.99 19.22 -4.95
CA LEU A 250 -13.52 17.82 -4.95
C LEU A 250 -14.42 16.89 -4.13
N TYR A 251 -15.56 17.39 -3.62
CA TYR A 251 -16.46 16.57 -2.81
C TYR A 251 -16.96 15.34 -3.55
N GLY A 252 -16.97 14.20 -2.87
CA GLY A 252 -17.37 12.91 -3.41
C GLY A 252 -16.35 12.26 -4.35
N GLN A 253 -15.25 12.95 -4.69
CA GLN A 253 -14.20 12.40 -5.51
C GLN A 253 -13.16 11.67 -4.63
N ASN A 254 -12.59 10.60 -5.14
CA ASN A 254 -11.42 9.96 -4.53
C ASN A 254 -10.17 10.72 -4.94
N ILE A 255 -9.52 11.36 -3.98
CA ILE A 255 -8.28 12.13 -4.21
C ILE A 255 -7.12 11.42 -3.53
N GLU A 256 -6.10 11.08 -4.31
CA GLU A 256 -4.89 10.44 -3.78
C GLU A 256 -3.97 11.48 -3.13
N VAL A 257 -3.65 11.24 -1.86
CA VAL A 257 -2.71 12.03 -1.06
C VAL A 257 -1.46 11.20 -0.81
N PHE A 258 -0.31 11.73 -1.18
CA PHE A 258 0.99 11.10 -1.04
C PHE A 258 1.77 11.77 0.09
N LEU A 259 2.16 11.03 1.10
CA LEU A 259 2.94 11.55 2.22
C LEU A 259 4.44 11.48 1.91
N ILE A 260 5.15 12.59 2.16
CA ILE A 260 6.60 12.71 1.93
C ILE A 260 7.36 12.63 3.24
N GLU A 261 7.05 13.54 4.19
CA GLU A 261 7.78 13.67 5.43
C GLU A 261 6.91 14.30 6.52
N LYS A 262 7.11 13.90 7.77
CA LYS A 262 6.47 14.53 8.92
C LYS A 262 7.10 15.87 9.23
N LEU A 263 6.30 16.91 9.28
CA LEU A 263 6.77 18.27 9.62
C LEU A 263 6.81 18.50 11.13
N ARG A 264 5.77 17.99 11.84
CA ARG A 264 5.62 18.13 13.29
C ARG A 264 4.49 17.24 13.83
N GLY A 265 4.41 17.10 15.15
CA GLY A 265 3.26 16.54 15.86
C GLY A 265 2.07 17.51 15.94
N GLU A 266 0.98 17.05 16.57
CA GLU A 266 -0.16 17.90 16.89
C GLU A 266 0.23 19.00 17.90
N MET A 267 -0.40 20.16 17.78
CA MET A 267 -0.17 21.32 18.66
C MET A 267 -1.49 22.01 18.99
N ALA A 268 -1.61 22.48 20.21
CA ALA A 268 -2.68 23.38 20.61
C ALA A 268 -2.27 24.84 20.41
N PHE A 269 -3.18 25.69 19.94
CA PHE A 269 -2.94 27.10 19.68
C PHE A 269 -3.80 27.98 20.61
N LYS A 270 -3.22 29.07 21.08
CA LYS A 270 -3.88 29.99 22.00
C LYS A 270 -4.74 31.03 21.28
N SER A 271 -4.51 31.25 20.00
CA SER A 271 -5.26 32.21 19.18
C SER A 271 -5.35 31.74 17.73
N LEU A 272 -6.30 32.31 16.97
CA LEU A 272 -6.43 32.08 15.52
C LEU A 272 -5.23 32.63 14.74
N ASP A 273 -4.62 33.72 15.22
CA ASP A 273 -3.42 34.31 14.59
C ASP A 273 -2.23 33.36 14.70
N GLU A 274 -2.01 32.76 15.87
CA GLU A 274 -0.97 31.74 16.07
C GLU A 274 -1.18 30.53 15.15
N LEU A 275 -2.43 30.04 15.03
CA LEU A 275 -2.78 28.97 14.13
C LEU A 275 -2.51 29.35 12.66
N SER A 276 -2.93 30.54 12.24
CA SER A 276 -2.73 31.02 10.86
C SER A 276 -1.24 31.18 10.50
N ALA A 277 -0.45 31.76 11.40
CA ALA A 277 0.99 31.89 11.23
C ALA A 277 1.67 30.51 11.10
N ARG A 278 1.22 29.54 11.91
CA ARG A 278 1.76 28.18 11.86
C ARG A 278 1.39 27.46 10.58
N ILE A 279 0.14 27.55 10.11
CA ILE A 279 -0.28 27.00 8.82
C ILE A 279 0.58 27.55 7.68
N SER A 280 0.89 28.87 7.68
CA SER A 280 1.76 29.49 6.68
C SER A 280 3.16 28.91 6.71
N ALA A 281 3.76 28.78 7.90
CA ALA A 281 5.09 28.20 8.08
C ALA A 281 5.13 26.70 7.64
N ASP A 282 4.09 25.92 7.95
CA ASP A 282 4.00 24.53 7.51
C ASP A 282 3.90 24.43 5.97
N ARG A 283 3.18 25.35 5.31
CA ARG A 283 3.08 25.43 3.83
C ARG A 283 4.42 25.79 3.19
N GLU A 284 5.15 26.75 3.74
CA GLU A 284 6.48 27.14 3.25
C GLU A 284 7.45 25.96 3.36
N LYS A 285 7.50 25.30 4.53
CA LYS A 285 8.36 24.16 4.77
C LYS A 285 8.00 22.96 3.87
N ALA A 286 6.71 22.64 3.71
CA ALA A 286 6.26 21.61 2.78
C ALA A 286 6.65 21.91 1.33
N THR A 287 6.50 23.18 0.93
CA THR A 287 6.88 23.63 -0.43
C THR A 287 8.37 23.44 -0.68
N GLU A 288 9.22 23.80 0.30
CA GLU A 288 10.68 23.62 0.20
C GLU A 288 11.04 22.12 0.07
N ILE A 289 10.49 21.27 0.94
CA ILE A 289 10.73 19.83 0.92
C ILE A 289 10.33 19.22 -0.42
N ILE A 290 9.12 19.52 -0.90
CA ILE A 290 8.58 18.93 -2.12
C ILE A 290 9.32 19.41 -3.36
N LYS A 291 9.66 20.71 -3.45
CA LYS A 291 10.45 21.23 -4.55
C LYS A 291 11.85 20.61 -4.61
N LYS A 292 12.46 20.38 -3.45
CA LYS A 292 13.75 19.65 -3.37
C LYS A 292 13.61 18.20 -3.79
N GLU A 293 12.56 17.50 -3.36
CA GLU A 293 12.30 16.10 -3.67
C GLU A 293 12.13 15.86 -5.18
N PHE A 294 11.42 16.76 -5.85
CA PHE A 294 11.09 16.64 -7.28
C PHE A 294 11.91 17.59 -8.18
N GLN A 295 13.04 18.13 -7.70
CA GLN A 295 13.94 19.01 -8.48
C GLN A 295 13.20 20.18 -9.17
N ASN A 296 12.18 20.75 -8.52
CA ASN A 296 11.31 21.81 -9.03
C ASN A 296 10.36 21.44 -10.19
N GLU A 297 10.04 20.17 -10.36
CA GLU A 297 9.07 19.67 -11.37
C GLU A 297 7.58 19.78 -10.93
N PHE A 298 7.21 20.83 -10.15
CA PHE A 298 5.83 21.09 -9.70
C PHE A 298 5.25 22.35 -10.34
#